data_0bc74b8b14f3ce5ddea40c50bf2b524b
#
_entry.id   0bc74b8b14f3ce5ddea40c50bf2b524b
#
_cell.length_a   1.000
_cell.length_b   1.000
_cell.length_c   1.000
_cell.angle_alpha   90.00
_cell.angle_beta   90.00
_cell.angle_gamma   90.00
#
_symmetry.space_group_name_H-M   'P 1'
#
loop_
_entity.id
_entity.type
_entity.pdbx_description
1 polymer ?
#
loop_
_entity_poly.entity_id
_entity_poly.type
_entity_poly.pdbx_seq_one_letter_code
_entity_poly.pdbx_strand_id
1 'polypeptide(L)'
;MAKEIKDNRILSVIHPICCGLDVHKGKISACLITTDNAGKEQYEIREVGTFTDELTELREWLLANNCPIVAMESTGIYWRPVHNILEGYLEVILVNARHVKNVPGRKTDIEDSRWLAGLLRVGLVRGSFIPEKEIRHWRELGRSRKKYSQSLGDYKRRVHKVFETANIKIDTVVSDLFGVTGRNLIELLCTEEAEISIEKIEQCAKGSLRSKVAELHRSIQGFFEEHHRFLIMSLMRMIAIIETEMALISERMKGLMRSYEETLERLDAVPGINEVSAQYVLSELGPTLKDFANSGALASWAGLCPGNNESAGKRKSGKSPVRKHVLKAIMIEIAWAAVKTKRTYYRDKYYRLRSRLGPRKAIVAIAHRILKALFAIIKHGESYRELGEDYLTNKNKKSRVSILRKQAKKLGYDLVPATPT
;
A
#
# COMPACT_ATOMS: atom_id res chain seq x y z
N MET A 1 -51.44 1.77 -29.39
CA MET A 1 -50.35 1.20 -30.23
C MET A 1 -49.08 1.24 -29.41
N ALA A 2 -48.70 0.12 -28.83
CA ALA A 2 -47.42 -0.03 -28.11
C ALA A 2 -46.28 -0.13 -29.15
N LYS A 3 -45.35 0.80 -29.12
CA LYS A 3 -44.10 0.71 -29.90
C LYS A 3 -43.28 -0.42 -29.32
N GLU A 4 -43.18 -1.55 -30.04
CA GLU A 4 -42.13 -2.53 -29.80
C GLU A 4 -40.76 -1.86 -29.98
N ILE A 5 -40.07 -1.60 -28.87
CA ILE A 5 -38.67 -1.25 -28.88
C ILE A 5 -37.90 -2.58 -29.08
N LYS A 6 -37.59 -2.91 -30.31
CA LYS A 6 -36.57 -3.93 -30.64
C LYS A 6 -35.22 -3.38 -30.23
N ASP A 7 -34.88 -3.49 -28.96
CA ASP A 7 -33.56 -3.16 -28.44
C ASP A 7 -32.62 -4.35 -28.74
N ASN A 8 -32.23 -4.45 -30.01
CA ASN A 8 -31.26 -5.42 -30.51
C ASN A 8 -29.86 -4.86 -30.22
N ARG A 9 -29.51 -4.64 -28.95
CA ARG A 9 -28.13 -4.41 -28.55
C ARG A 9 -27.36 -5.72 -28.61
N ILE A 10 -27.01 -6.12 -29.83
CA ILE A 10 -26.03 -7.18 -30.09
C ILE A 10 -24.72 -6.67 -29.49
N LEU A 11 -24.28 -7.30 -28.38
CA LEU A 11 -22.93 -7.06 -27.84
C LEU A 11 -21.95 -7.40 -28.96
N SER A 12 -21.23 -6.40 -29.45
CA SER A 12 -20.23 -6.61 -30.48
C SER A 12 -19.10 -7.52 -29.97
N VAL A 13 -18.72 -8.50 -30.76
CA VAL A 13 -17.58 -9.36 -30.48
C VAL A 13 -16.30 -8.53 -30.62
N ILE A 14 -15.58 -8.35 -29.52
CA ILE A 14 -14.30 -7.63 -29.50
C ILE A 14 -13.12 -8.58 -29.69
N HIS A 15 -13.19 -9.75 -29.04
CA HIS A 15 -12.16 -10.77 -29.13
C HIS A 15 -12.76 -12.06 -29.72
N PRO A 16 -12.69 -12.27 -31.05
CA PRO A 16 -13.29 -13.45 -31.70
C PRO A 16 -12.62 -14.76 -31.25
N ILE A 17 -11.34 -14.72 -30.89
CA ILE A 17 -10.60 -15.84 -30.30
C ILE A 17 -10.08 -15.40 -28.95
N CYS A 18 -10.48 -16.08 -27.88
CA CYS A 18 -10.07 -15.75 -26.51
C CYS A 18 -10.26 -16.94 -25.58
N CYS A 19 -9.55 -16.94 -24.45
CA CYS A 19 -9.65 -18.02 -23.46
C CYS A 19 -9.92 -17.48 -22.05
N GLY A 20 -10.80 -18.18 -21.32
CA GLY A 20 -11.00 -17.97 -19.88
C GLY A 20 -10.34 -19.08 -19.08
N LEU A 21 -9.59 -18.72 -18.05
CA LEU A 21 -8.89 -19.65 -17.17
C LEU A 21 -9.43 -19.55 -15.76
N ASP A 22 -10.01 -20.63 -15.26
CA ASP A 22 -10.30 -20.77 -13.84
C ASP A 22 -9.14 -21.52 -13.16
N VAL A 23 -8.40 -20.81 -12.30
CA VAL A 23 -7.11 -21.26 -11.78
C VAL A 23 -7.23 -21.66 -10.32
N HIS A 24 -6.96 -22.94 -10.05
CA HIS A 24 -6.85 -23.53 -8.72
C HIS A 24 -5.41 -23.95 -8.41
N LYS A 25 -5.18 -24.46 -7.19
CA LYS A 25 -3.84 -24.87 -6.74
C LYS A 25 -3.26 -26.02 -7.57
N GLY A 26 -4.07 -26.99 -7.93
CA GLY A 26 -3.60 -28.24 -8.57
C GLY A 26 -4.15 -28.45 -9.99
N LYS A 27 -5.08 -27.62 -10.43
CA LYS A 27 -5.69 -27.73 -11.76
C LYS A 27 -6.12 -26.37 -12.32
N ILE A 28 -6.24 -26.30 -13.61
CA ILE A 28 -6.76 -25.14 -14.35
C ILE A 28 -7.83 -25.66 -15.30
N SER A 29 -9.01 -25.06 -15.26
CA SER A 29 -10.02 -25.24 -16.31
C SER A 29 -9.87 -24.12 -17.33
N ALA A 30 -9.58 -24.48 -18.57
CA ALA A 30 -9.38 -23.54 -19.67
C ALA A 30 -10.54 -23.70 -20.67
N CYS A 31 -11.22 -22.60 -21.01
CA CYS A 31 -12.24 -22.55 -22.04
C CYS A 31 -11.84 -21.61 -23.16
N LEU A 32 -11.45 -22.18 -24.31
CA LEU A 32 -11.18 -21.44 -25.53
C LEU A 32 -12.49 -21.20 -26.28
N ILE A 33 -12.74 -19.96 -26.66
CA ILE A 33 -13.84 -19.58 -27.56
C ILE A 33 -13.23 -19.15 -28.91
N THR A 34 -13.72 -19.73 -29.98
CA THR A 34 -13.51 -19.26 -31.33
C THR A 34 -14.82 -18.82 -31.94
N THR A 35 -14.83 -17.67 -32.60
CA THR A 35 -16.03 -17.11 -33.26
C THR A 35 -15.75 -16.96 -34.72
N ASP A 36 -16.58 -17.57 -35.53
CA ASP A 36 -16.48 -17.49 -37.03
C ASP A 36 -17.04 -16.14 -37.55
N ASN A 37 -16.86 -15.91 -38.85
CA ASN A 37 -17.32 -14.70 -39.51
C ASN A 37 -18.84 -14.54 -39.50
N ALA A 38 -19.61 -15.61 -39.27
CA ALA A 38 -21.06 -15.61 -39.13
C ALA A 38 -21.50 -15.33 -37.67
N GLY A 39 -20.52 -15.17 -36.73
CA GLY A 39 -20.79 -14.94 -35.31
C GLY A 39 -21.09 -16.21 -34.52
N LYS A 40 -20.93 -17.40 -35.11
CA LYS A 40 -21.16 -18.68 -34.42
C LYS A 40 -19.99 -19.02 -33.53
N GLU A 41 -20.29 -19.36 -32.29
CA GLU A 41 -19.33 -19.71 -31.24
C GLU A 41 -19.03 -21.21 -31.26
N GLN A 42 -17.74 -21.53 -31.09
CA GLN A 42 -17.26 -22.87 -30.83
C GLN A 42 -16.47 -22.82 -29.50
N TYR A 43 -16.62 -23.86 -28.70
CA TYR A 43 -16.00 -23.95 -27.37
C TYR A 43 -15.13 -25.20 -27.30
N GLU A 44 -13.89 -25.02 -26.89
CA GLU A 44 -13.00 -26.13 -26.54
C GLU A 44 -12.62 -25.99 -25.08
N ILE A 45 -12.87 -27.02 -24.27
CA ILE A 45 -12.60 -27.03 -22.84
C ILE A 45 -11.49 -28.03 -22.58
N ARG A 46 -10.47 -27.61 -21.82
CA ARG A 46 -9.39 -28.47 -21.32
C ARG A 46 -9.21 -28.31 -19.83
N GLU A 47 -8.96 -29.44 -19.16
CA GLU A 47 -8.39 -29.43 -17.81
C GLU A 47 -6.90 -29.71 -17.91
N VAL A 48 -6.09 -28.85 -17.26
CA VAL A 48 -4.63 -28.89 -17.26
C VAL A 48 -4.14 -28.83 -15.83
N GLY A 49 -3.04 -29.53 -15.55
CA GLY A 49 -2.38 -29.43 -14.26
C GLY A 49 -1.63 -28.10 -14.10
N THR A 50 -0.90 -27.97 -13.00
CA THR A 50 -0.21 -26.72 -12.64
C THR A 50 1.31 -26.86 -12.57
N PHE A 51 1.84 -28.03 -13.00
CA PHE A 51 3.29 -28.18 -13.18
C PHE A 51 3.79 -27.37 -14.38
N THR A 52 5.09 -27.06 -14.40
CA THR A 52 5.67 -26.15 -15.40
C THR A 52 5.53 -26.68 -16.82
N ASP A 53 5.69 -27.98 -17.03
CA ASP A 53 5.47 -28.67 -18.30
C ASP A 53 4.02 -28.56 -18.77
N GLU A 54 3.06 -28.87 -17.92
CA GLU A 54 1.63 -28.75 -18.20
C GLU A 54 1.21 -27.31 -18.52
N LEU A 55 1.75 -26.32 -17.81
CA LEU A 55 1.52 -24.89 -18.10
C LEU A 55 2.15 -24.48 -19.44
N THR A 56 3.28 -25.09 -19.80
CA THR A 56 3.92 -24.88 -21.09
C THR A 56 3.07 -25.50 -22.21
N GLU A 57 2.54 -26.69 -22.03
CA GLU A 57 1.59 -27.32 -22.95
C GLU A 57 0.31 -26.47 -23.12
N LEU A 58 -0.21 -25.89 -22.04
CA LEU A 58 -1.33 -24.94 -22.10
C LEU A 58 -0.99 -23.74 -22.99
N ARG A 59 0.19 -23.16 -22.84
CA ARG A 59 0.66 -22.04 -23.66
C ARG A 59 0.74 -22.45 -25.16
N GLU A 60 1.39 -23.58 -25.46
CA GLU A 60 1.54 -24.07 -26.84
C GLU A 60 0.17 -24.35 -27.48
N TRP A 61 -0.77 -24.93 -26.72
CA TRP A 61 -2.13 -25.13 -27.19
C TRP A 61 -2.84 -23.83 -27.54
N LEU A 62 -2.72 -22.80 -26.67
CA LEU A 62 -3.31 -21.48 -26.91
C LEU A 62 -2.70 -20.82 -28.17
N LEU A 63 -1.38 -20.92 -28.35
CA LEU A 63 -0.67 -20.39 -29.53
C LEU A 63 -1.05 -21.13 -30.79
N ALA A 64 -1.15 -22.47 -30.77
CA ALA A 64 -1.57 -23.28 -31.91
C ALA A 64 -3.00 -22.95 -32.40
N ASN A 65 -3.86 -22.48 -31.47
CA ASN A 65 -5.21 -22.01 -31.76
C ASN A 65 -5.29 -20.50 -32.09
N ASN A 66 -4.16 -19.83 -32.29
CA ASN A 66 -4.09 -18.39 -32.54
C ASN A 66 -4.82 -17.55 -31.48
N CYS A 67 -4.84 -17.99 -30.21
CA CYS A 67 -5.48 -17.27 -29.13
C CYS A 67 -4.59 -16.09 -28.66
N PRO A 68 -4.97 -14.82 -28.93
CA PRO A 68 -4.12 -13.68 -28.59
C PRO A 68 -4.24 -13.23 -27.14
N ILE A 69 -5.35 -13.60 -26.45
CA ILE A 69 -5.72 -13.01 -25.18
C ILE A 69 -6.40 -14.02 -24.27
N VAL A 70 -6.00 -13.98 -22.99
CA VAL A 70 -6.60 -14.81 -21.95
C VAL A 70 -7.06 -13.97 -20.75
N ALA A 71 -8.14 -14.39 -20.12
CA ALA A 71 -8.57 -13.83 -18.84
C ALA A 71 -8.49 -14.90 -17.74
N MET A 72 -7.99 -14.52 -16.55
CA MET A 72 -7.96 -15.38 -15.38
C MET A 72 -8.40 -14.64 -14.13
N GLU A 73 -9.00 -15.35 -13.16
CA GLU A 73 -9.40 -14.75 -11.90
C GLU A 73 -8.20 -14.54 -10.94
N SER A 74 -8.16 -13.42 -10.22
CA SER A 74 -7.10 -13.09 -9.25
C SER A 74 -7.26 -13.79 -7.90
N THR A 75 -7.59 -15.08 -7.89
CA THR A 75 -7.78 -15.84 -6.64
C THR A 75 -6.44 -16.23 -6.02
N GLY A 76 -6.18 -15.73 -4.81
CA GLY A 76 -4.96 -16.04 -4.06
C GLY A 76 -3.65 -15.67 -4.78
N ILE A 77 -2.71 -16.63 -4.85
CA ILE A 77 -1.41 -16.50 -5.50
C ILE A 77 -1.27 -17.41 -6.73
N TYR A 78 -2.24 -18.27 -6.97
CA TYR A 78 -2.16 -19.36 -7.96
C TYR A 78 -2.12 -18.87 -9.41
N TRP A 79 -2.63 -17.67 -9.68
CA TRP A 79 -2.53 -17.02 -10.99
C TRP A 79 -1.09 -16.69 -11.43
N ARG A 80 -0.16 -16.52 -10.46
CA ARG A 80 1.20 -16.03 -10.76
C ARG A 80 2.03 -16.98 -11.61
N PRO A 81 2.12 -18.29 -11.32
CA PRO A 81 2.83 -19.24 -12.20
C PRO A 81 2.27 -19.23 -13.62
N VAL A 82 0.94 -19.24 -13.75
CA VAL A 82 0.26 -19.20 -15.05
C VAL A 82 0.60 -17.91 -15.79
N HIS A 83 0.50 -16.76 -15.12
CA HIS A 83 0.88 -15.47 -15.70
C HIS A 83 2.33 -15.46 -16.18
N ASN A 84 3.26 -15.98 -15.37
CA ASN A 84 4.69 -15.97 -15.72
C ASN A 84 5.02 -16.84 -16.96
N ILE A 85 4.24 -17.90 -17.20
CA ILE A 85 4.42 -18.77 -18.38
C ILE A 85 3.79 -18.15 -19.63
N LEU A 86 2.69 -17.41 -19.49
CA LEU A 86 1.96 -16.82 -20.61
C LEU A 86 2.46 -15.40 -20.97
N GLU A 87 3.04 -14.67 -20.00
CA GLU A 87 3.54 -13.31 -20.19
C GLU A 87 4.59 -13.24 -21.32
N GLY A 88 4.42 -12.29 -22.22
CA GLY A 88 5.29 -12.12 -23.39
C GLY A 88 4.87 -12.94 -24.64
N TYR A 89 3.96 -13.89 -24.49
CA TYR A 89 3.40 -14.66 -25.59
C TYR A 89 1.96 -14.27 -25.91
N LEU A 90 1.17 -13.98 -24.89
CA LEU A 90 -0.26 -13.67 -24.96
C LEU A 90 -0.56 -12.43 -24.11
N GLU A 91 -1.63 -11.72 -24.45
CA GLU A 91 -2.19 -10.72 -23.55
C GLU A 91 -2.92 -11.41 -22.38
N VAL A 92 -2.51 -11.13 -21.15
CA VAL A 92 -3.07 -11.76 -19.94
C VAL A 92 -3.85 -10.74 -19.12
N ILE A 93 -5.16 -10.90 -19.05
CA ILE A 93 -6.05 -10.06 -18.24
C ILE A 93 -6.35 -10.74 -16.92
N LEU A 94 -5.81 -10.19 -15.82
CA LEU A 94 -6.14 -10.64 -14.47
C LEU A 94 -7.40 -9.94 -13.97
N VAL A 95 -8.49 -10.67 -13.84
CA VAL A 95 -9.80 -10.14 -13.48
C VAL A 95 -10.05 -10.22 -11.97
N ASN A 96 -10.69 -9.19 -11.43
CA ASN A 96 -11.07 -9.21 -10.02
C ASN A 96 -12.34 -10.04 -9.83
N ALA A 97 -12.29 -11.06 -8.99
CA ALA A 97 -13.40 -11.95 -8.62
C ALA A 97 -14.72 -11.24 -8.30
N ARG A 98 -14.67 -10.07 -7.68
CA ARG A 98 -15.87 -9.28 -7.33
C ARG A 98 -16.59 -8.71 -8.55
N HIS A 99 -15.89 -8.43 -9.63
CA HIS A 99 -16.50 -7.93 -10.86
C HIS A 99 -17.21 -9.06 -11.61
N VAL A 100 -16.64 -10.26 -11.58
CA VAL A 100 -17.22 -11.44 -12.22
C VAL A 100 -18.43 -11.97 -11.46
N LYS A 101 -18.39 -11.96 -10.11
CA LYS A 101 -19.46 -12.48 -9.23
C LYS A 101 -20.77 -11.65 -9.22
N ASN A 102 -20.73 -10.42 -9.70
CA ASN A 102 -21.93 -9.55 -9.72
C ASN A 102 -22.84 -9.81 -10.92
N VAL A 103 -22.49 -10.73 -11.80
CA VAL A 103 -23.31 -11.12 -12.95
C VAL A 103 -24.00 -12.46 -12.62
N PRO A 104 -25.36 -12.55 -12.69
CA PRO A 104 -26.10 -13.76 -12.29
C PRO A 104 -25.76 -14.97 -13.18
N GLY A 105 -25.54 -16.14 -12.59
CA GLY A 105 -25.30 -17.42 -13.28
C GLY A 105 -25.02 -18.57 -12.32
N ARG A 106 -25.12 -19.84 -12.77
CA ARG A 106 -24.80 -21.06 -12.00
C ARG A 106 -23.29 -21.29 -11.97
N LYS A 107 -22.77 -21.92 -10.91
CA LYS A 107 -21.36 -22.10 -10.64
C LYS A 107 -20.93 -23.55 -10.71
N THR A 108 -20.06 -23.85 -11.68
CA THR A 108 -19.13 -24.98 -11.69
C THR A 108 -17.80 -24.45 -12.27
N ASP A 109 -16.67 -25.11 -11.99
CA ASP A 109 -15.34 -24.67 -12.46
C ASP A 109 -15.31 -24.52 -14.02
N ILE A 110 -15.96 -25.42 -14.73
CA ILE A 110 -16.12 -25.38 -16.18
C ILE A 110 -16.98 -24.19 -16.61
N GLU A 111 -18.07 -23.93 -15.91
CA GLU A 111 -18.93 -22.78 -16.17
C GLU A 111 -18.25 -21.46 -15.82
N ASP A 112 -17.38 -21.43 -14.81
CA ASP A 112 -16.63 -20.24 -14.42
C ASP A 112 -15.58 -19.87 -15.51
N SER A 113 -14.83 -20.84 -16.09
CA SER A 113 -13.90 -20.58 -17.18
C SER A 113 -14.63 -20.16 -18.46
N ARG A 114 -15.72 -20.84 -18.82
CA ARG A 114 -16.58 -20.48 -19.98
C ARG A 114 -17.21 -19.09 -19.83
N TRP A 115 -17.72 -18.81 -18.64
CA TRP A 115 -18.29 -17.51 -18.31
C TRP A 115 -17.25 -16.38 -18.45
N LEU A 116 -16.05 -16.60 -17.93
CA LEU A 116 -14.97 -15.63 -18.03
C LEU A 116 -14.55 -15.39 -19.48
N ALA A 117 -14.44 -16.45 -20.29
CA ALA A 117 -14.18 -16.35 -21.72
C ALA A 117 -15.29 -15.57 -22.45
N GLY A 118 -16.55 -15.84 -22.13
CA GLY A 118 -17.70 -15.10 -22.71
C GLY A 118 -17.69 -13.61 -22.37
N LEU A 119 -17.36 -13.24 -21.14
CA LEU A 119 -17.20 -11.84 -20.75
C LEU A 119 -16.01 -11.18 -21.44
N LEU A 120 -14.88 -11.90 -21.60
CA LEU A 120 -13.71 -11.42 -22.30
C LEU A 120 -14.03 -11.15 -23.77
N ARG A 121 -14.70 -12.10 -24.43
CA ARG A 121 -15.09 -12.02 -25.83
C ARG A 121 -15.82 -10.71 -26.17
N VAL A 122 -16.68 -10.24 -25.31
CA VAL A 122 -17.48 -9.00 -25.50
C VAL A 122 -16.88 -7.78 -24.78
N GLY A 123 -15.65 -7.87 -24.27
CA GLY A 123 -14.94 -6.76 -23.63
C GLY A 123 -15.52 -6.27 -22.29
N LEU A 124 -16.30 -7.10 -21.61
CA LEU A 124 -16.92 -6.75 -20.31
C LEU A 124 -15.99 -7.00 -19.12
N VAL A 125 -14.77 -7.53 -19.34
CA VAL A 125 -13.77 -7.71 -18.30
C VAL A 125 -12.89 -6.48 -18.14
N ARG A 126 -12.61 -6.12 -16.89
CA ARG A 126 -11.61 -5.09 -16.57
C ARG A 126 -10.41 -5.73 -15.89
N GLY A 127 -9.25 -5.56 -16.50
CA GLY A 127 -7.99 -6.05 -15.97
C GLY A 127 -7.60 -5.35 -14.65
N SER A 128 -6.99 -6.13 -13.77
CA SER A 128 -6.25 -5.60 -12.63
C SER A 128 -4.87 -5.17 -13.07
N PHE A 129 -4.34 -4.11 -12.48
CA PHE A 129 -2.98 -3.66 -12.74
C PHE A 129 -1.96 -4.71 -12.27
N ILE A 130 -1.20 -5.29 -13.21
CA ILE A 130 -0.06 -6.16 -12.96
C ILE A 130 1.19 -5.40 -13.43
N PRO A 131 2.13 -5.07 -12.55
CA PRO A 131 3.36 -4.42 -12.96
C PRO A 131 4.30 -5.39 -13.67
N GLU A 132 5.29 -4.85 -14.35
CA GLU A 132 6.38 -5.58 -14.96
C GLU A 132 7.10 -6.50 -13.95
N LYS A 133 7.75 -7.55 -14.44
CA LYS A 133 8.38 -8.61 -13.63
C LYS A 133 9.33 -8.04 -12.58
N GLU A 134 10.16 -7.07 -12.95
CA GLU A 134 11.10 -6.41 -12.03
C GLU A 134 10.36 -5.74 -10.85
N ILE A 135 9.30 -5.00 -11.15
CA ILE A 135 8.50 -4.32 -10.11
C ILE A 135 7.75 -5.34 -9.22
N ARG A 136 7.38 -6.50 -9.78
CA ARG A 136 6.81 -7.58 -8.96
C ARG A 136 7.81 -8.10 -7.94
N HIS A 137 9.10 -8.25 -8.30
CA HIS A 137 10.17 -8.63 -7.38
C HIS A 137 10.37 -7.56 -6.29
N TRP A 138 10.38 -6.28 -6.64
CA TRP A 138 10.45 -5.20 -5.66
C TRP A 138 9.27 -5.23 -4.67
N ARG A 139 8.05 -5.46 -5.18
CA ARG A 139 6.85 -5.62 -4.34
C ARG A 139 6.98 -6.78 -3.35
N GLU A 140 7.53 -7.89 -3.77
CA GLU A 140 7.73 -9.05 -2.89
C GLU A 140 8.70 -8.73 -1.76
N LEU A 141 9.85 -8.14 -2.08
CA LEU A 141 10.83 -7.70 -1.09
C LEU A 141 10.25 -6.66 -0.13
N GLY A 142 9.62 -5.60 -0.65
CA GLY A 142 9.00 -4.56 0.18
C GLY A 142 7.91 -5.12 1.10
N ARG A 143 7.04 -5.99 0.59
CA ARG A 143 5.99 -6.63 1.38
C ARG A 143 6.54 -7.60 2.42
N SER A 144 7.59 -8.35 2.12
CA SER A 144 8.29 -9.22 3.07
C SER A 144 8.91 -8.40 4.19
N ARG A 145 9.64 -7.32 3.85
CA ARG A 145 10.19 -6.39 4.84
C ARG A 145 9.12 -5.77 5.74
N LYS A 146 7.95 -5.40 5.17
CA LYS A 146 6.81 -4.89 5.94
C LYS A 146 6.27 -5.94 6.92
N LYS A 147 6.23 -7.20 6.54
CA LYS A 147 5.83 -8.30 7.42
C LYS A 147 6.85 -8.49 8.56
N TYR A 148 8.13 -8.45 8.26
CA TYR A 148 9.18 -8.50 9.29
C TYR A 148 9.06 -7.32 10.26
N SER A 149 8.81 -6.10 9.78
CA SER A 149 8.57 -4.93 10.64
C SER A 149 7.37 -5.12 11.58
N GLN A 150 6.30 -5.76 11.10
CA GLN A 150 5.14 -6.10 11.94
C GLN A 150 5.50 -7.14 13.00
N SER A 151 6.20 -8.22 12.62
CA SER A 151 6.70 -9.25 13.54
C SER A 151 7.66 -8.66 14.58
N LEU A 152 8.57 -7.77 14.17
CA LEU A 152 9.45 -7.05 15.08
C LEU A 152 8.67 -6.31 16.16
N GLY A 153 7.62 -5.59 15.77
CA GLY A 153 6.73 -4.91 16.71
C GLY A 153 6.02 -5.88 17.66
N ASP A 154 5.64 -7.07 17.18
CA ASP A 154 5.02 -8.10 18.02
C ASP A 154 6.01 -8.65 19.06
N TYR A 155 7.26 -8.95 18.65
CA TYR A 155 8.30 -9.41 19.59
C TYR A 155 8.67 -8.33 20.61
N LYS A 156 8.79 -7.07 20.20
CA LYS A 156 9.03 -5.95 21.11
C LYS A 156 7.91 -5.82 22.17
N ARG A 157 6.65 -5.95 21.77
CA ARG A 157 5.53 -5.95 22.73
C ARG A 157 5.56 -7.12 23.70
N ARG A 158 6.04 -8.30 23.26
CA ARG A 158 6.21 -9.46 24.13
C ARG A 158 7.30 -9.21 25.19
N VAL A 159 8.43 -8.55 24.83
CA VAL A 159 9.45 -8.14 25.80
C VAL A 159 8.84 -7.23 26.86
N HIS A 160 8.12 -6.17 26.48
CA HIS A 160 7.41 -5.31 27.42
C HIS A 160 6.50 -6.10 28.35
N LYS A 161 5.74 -7.06 27.80
CA LYS A 161 4.83 -7.88 28.62
C LYS A 161 5.58 -8.75 29.63
N VAL A 162 6.71 -9.33 29.29
CA VAL A 162 7.53 -10.11 30.21
C VAL A 162 8.09 -9.23 31.31
N PHE A 163 8.61 -8.05 31.00
CA PHE A 163 9.08 -7.09 32.00
C PHE A 163 7.95 -6.62 32.94
N GLU A 164 6.77 -6.39 32.39
CA GLU A 164 5.61 -6.01 33.20
C GLU A 164 5.22 -7.10 34.21
N THR A 165 5.29 -8.40 33.82
CA THR A 165 5.03 -9.51 34.75
C THR A 165 6.10 -9.65 35.84
N ALA A 166 7.35 -9.28 35.55
CA ALA A 166 8.46 -9.24 36.49
C ALA A 166 8.53 -7.96 37.32
N ASN A 167 7.60 -7.02 37.14
CA ASN A 167 7.61 -5.66 37.70
C ASN A 167 8.90 -4.88 37.38
N ILE A 168 9.49 -5.09 36.21
CA ILE A 168 10.61 -4.32 35.67
C ILE A 168 10.04 -3.13 34.89
N LYS A 169 10.44 -1.90 35.23
CA LYS A 169 9.81 -0.66 34.75
C LYS A 169 10.78 0.22 33.93
N ILE A 170 11.73 -0.36 33.20
CA ILE A 170 12.73 0.37 32.43
C ILE A 170 12.07 1.34 31.45
N ASP A 171 10.97 0.93 30.82
CA ASP A 171 10.22 1.72 29.82
C ASP A 171 9.50 2.95 30.39
N THR A 172 9.42 3.09 31.72
CA THR A 172 8.93 4.32 32.36
C THR A 172 10.01 5.40 32.45
N VAL A 173 11.28 5.02 32.37
CA VAL A 173 12.44 5.92 32.47
C VAL A 173 13.05 6.20 31.10
N VAL A 174 13.18 5.17 30.25
CA VAL A 174 13.70 5.29 28.88
C VAL A 174 12.56 5.53 27.89
N SER A 175 12.78 6.40 26.94
CA SER A 175 11.80 6.65 25.86
C SER A 175 11.72 5.51 24.83
N ASP A 176 12.79 4.74 24.70
CA ASP A 176 12.88 3.56 23.83
C ASP A 176 13.64 2.43 24.53
N LEU A 177 12.91 1.39 24.91
CA LEU A 177 13.46 0.21 25.58
C LEU A 177 14.47 -0.53 24.68
N PHE A 178 14.35 -0.43 23.36
CA PHE A 178 15.24 -1.06 22.36
C PHE A 178 16.32 -0.13 21.82
N GLY A 179 16.45 1.08 22.39
CA GLY A 179 17.57 1.98 22.19
C GLY A 179 18.84 1.49 22.93
N VAL A 180 19.95 2.20 22.76
CA VAL A 180 21.26 1.79 23.29
C VAL A 180 21.21 1.48 24.79
N THR A 181 20.75 2.43 25.62
CA THR A 181 20.68 2.23 27.06
C THR A 181 19.72 1.10 27.45
N GLY A 182 18.56 1.02 26.81
CA GLY A 182 17.59 -0.04 27.10
C GLY A 182 18.13 -1.42 26.78
N ARG A 183 18.78 -1.60 25.63
CA ARG A 183 19.44 -2.89 25.25
C ARG A 183 20.53 -3.27 26.22
N ASN A 184 21.39 -2.32 26.61
CA ASN A 184 22.45 -2.58 27.57
C ASN A 184 21.87 -3.03 28.92
N LEU A 185 20.78 -2.42 29.40
CA LEU A 185 20.11 -2.82 30.63
C LEU A 185 19.41 -4.19 30.51
N ILE A 186 18.83 -4.49 29.35
CA ILE A 186 18.26 -5.82 29.07
C ILE A 186 19.37 -6.89 29.13
N GLU A 187 20.49 -6.62 28.49
CA GLU A 187 21.64 -7.52 28.49
C GLU A 187 22.19 -7.71 29.92
N LEU A 188 22.36 -6.63 30.67
CA LEU A 188 22.82 -6.67 32.06
C LEU A 188 21.88 -7.52 32.94
N LEU A 189 20.55 -7.31 32.84
CA LEU A 189 19.57 -8.14 33.57
C LEU A 189 19.59 -9.62 33.19
N CYS A 190 19.97 -9.93 31.95
CA CYS A 190 20.00 -11.29 31.47
C CYS A 190 21.31 -12.03 31.78
N THR A 191 22.42 -11.31 31.99
CA THR A 191 23.74 -11.87 32.25
C THR A 191 24.13 -11.95 33.72
N GLU A 192 23.57 -11.01 34.54
CA GLU A 192 23.87 -10.96 35.97
C GLU A 192 22.81 -11.71 36.77
N GLU A 193 23.26 -12.57 37.66
CA GLU A 193 22.40 -13.33 38.60
C GLU A 193 22.36 -12.70 40.00
N ALA A 194 23.37 -11.87 40.33
CA ALA A 194 23.47 -11.14 41.58
C ALA A 194 22.79 -9.76 41.51
N GLU A 195 22.69 -9.09 42.63
CA GLU A 195 22.20 -7.71 42.70
C GLU A 195 23.03 -6.77 41.83
N ILE A 196 22.37 -6.06 40.90
CA ILE A 196 23.02 -5.17 39.96
C ILE A 196 23.39 -3.86 40.64
N SER A 197 24.69 -3.55 40.67
CA SER A 197 25.17 -2.32 41.33
C SER A 197 24.88 -1.08 40.48
N ILE A 198 24.88 0.09 41.15
CA ILE A 198 24.64 1.39 40.48
C ILE A 198 25.73 1.68 39.44
N GLU A 199 26.98 1.30 39.69
CA GLU A 199 28.09 1.53 38.79
C GLU A 199 27.91 0.79 37.44
N LYS A 200 27.37 -0.44 37.46
CA LYS A 200 27.04 -1.18 36.22
C LYS A 200 25.95 -0.50 35.45
N ILE A 201 24.93 0.06 36.11
CA ILE A 201 23.86 0.80 35.45
C ILE A 201 24.37 2.12 34.85
N GLU A 202 25.30 2.80 35.55
CA GLU A 202 25.94 4.01 35.04
C GLU A 202 26.70 3.74 33.75
N GLN A 203 27.38 2.62 33.63
CA GLN A 203 28.04 2.19 32.39
C GLN A 203 27.06 1.97 31.23
N CYS A 204 25.87 1.46 31.52
CA CYS A 204 24.79 1.27 30.54
C CYS A 204 24.16 2.57 30.07
N ALA A 205 24.07 3.58 30.95
CA ALA A 205 23.38 4.84 30.69
C ALA A 205 24.12 5.71 29.67
N LYS A 206 23.44 6.16 28.61
CA LYS A 206 24.00 7.04 27.58
C LYS A 206 23.18 8.34 27.45
N GLY A 207 23.85 9.40 27.00
CA GLY A 207 23.25 10.70 26.73
C GLY A 207 22.55 11.28 27.96
N SER A 208 21.32 11.76 27.81
CA SER A 208 20.52 12.34 28.91
C SER A 208 20.12 11.35 30.01
N LEU A 209 20.27 10.05 29.78
CA LEU A 209 19.95 9.03 30.78
C LEU A 209 21.03 8.89 31.85
N ARG A 210 22.23 9.46 31.65
CA ARG A 210 23.29 9.52 32.67
C ARG A 210 22.86 10.28 33.95
N SER A 211 21.99 11.27 33.81
CA SER A 211 21.45 11.99 34.97
C SER A 211 20.32 11.24 35.72
N LYS A 212 19.88 10.08 35.14
CA LYS A 212 18.76 9.29 35.67
C LYS A 212 19.17 7.90 36.18
N VAL A 213 20.44 7.73 36.53
CA VAL A 213 21.00 6.42 36.97
C VAL A 213 20.23 5.86 38.18
N ALA A 214 19.87 6.70 39.16
CA ALA A 214 19.09 6.29 40.32
C ALA A 214 17.68 5.81 39.94
N GLU A 215 17.02 6.49 38.96
CA GLU A 215 15.71 6.09 38.46
C GLU A 215 15.82 4.77 37.69
N LEU A 216 16.88 4.61 36.87
CA LEU A 216 17.17 3.37 36.16
C LEU A 216 17.41 2.21 37.10
N HIS A 217 18.23 2.42 38.17
CA HIS A 217 18.45 1.41 39.20
C HIS A 217 17.13 0.98 39.85
N ARG A 218 16.30 1.93 40.22
CA ARG A 218 14.98 1.65 40.81
C ARG A 218 14.07 0.90 39.81
N SER A 219 14.16 1.18 38.51
CA SER A 219 13.29 0.60 37.48
C SER A 219 13.57 -0.88 37.22
N ILE A 220 14.73 -1.40 37.61
CA ILE A 220 15.10 -2.81 37.50
C ILE A 220 14.85 -3.62 38.77
N GLN A 221 14.41 -2.99 39.84
CA GLN A 221 14.08 -3.64 41.09
C GLN A 221 12.72 -4.32 40.99
N GLY A 222 12.70 -5.59 40.65
CA GLY A 222 11.50 -6.40 40.45
C GLY A 222 11.75 -7.88 40.72
N PHE A 223 10.80 -8.72 40.34
CA PHE A 223 10.85 -10.16 40.51
C PHE A 223 11.40 -10.83 39.24
N PHE A 224 12.62 -10.46 38.84
CA PHE A 224 13.24 -10.95 37.60
C PHE A 224 13.94 -12.30 37.86
N GLU A 225 13.24 -13.38 37.60
CA GLU A 225 13.68 -14.77 37.83
C GLU A 225 14.29 -15.38 36.58
N GLU A 226 14.87 -16.60 36.71
CA GLU A 226 15.46 -17.39 35.63
C GLU A 226 14.47 -17.58 34.45
N HIS A 227 13.19 -17.83 34.75
CA HIS A 227 12.15 -17.98 33.74
C HIS A 227 12.01 -16.70 32.87
N HIS A 228 12.01 -15.51 33.49
CA HIS A 228 11.92 -14.25 32.76
C HIS A 228 13.17 -14.00 31.92
N ARG A 229 14.36 -14.30 32.48
CA ARG A 229 15.65 -14.22 31.77
C ARG A 229 15.64 -15.09 30.52
N PHE A 230 15.26 -16.35 30.64
CA PHE A 230 15.15 -17.26 29.49
C PHE A 230 14.24 -16.73 28.40
N LEU A 231 13.04 -16.23 28.77
CA LEU A 231 12.09 -15.68 27.80
C LEU A 231 12.64 -14.41 27.11
N ILE A 232 13.21 -13.47 27.87
CA ILE A 232 13.77 -12.24 27.31
C ILE A 232 14.91 -12.56 26.36
N MET A 233 15.86 -13.42 26.73
CA MET A 233 16.95 -13.84 25.86
C MET A 233 16.44 -14.47 24.55
N SER A 234 15.40 -15.32 24.63
CA SER A 234 14.78 -15.93 23.45
C SER A 234 14.15 -14.86 22.54
N LEU A 235 13.39 -13.92 23.11
CA LEU A 235 12.75 -12.83 22.35
C LEU A 235 13.78 -11.88 21.74
N MET A 236 14.87 -11.55 22.45
CA MET A 236 15.94 -10.68 21.96
C MET A 236 16.70 -11.32 20.80
N ARG A 237 16.95 -12.64 20.82
CA ARG A 237 17.54 -13.37 19.68
C ARG A 237 16.64 -13.24 18.45
N MET A 238 15.30 -13.42 18.59
CA MET A 238 14.36 -13.26 17.48
C MET A 238 14.33 -11.84 16.95
N ILE A 239 14.39 -10.84 17.82
CA ILE A 239 14.47 -9.42 17.43
C ILE A 239 15.74 -9.18 16.60
N ALA A 240 16.90 -9.66 17.04
CA ALA A 240 18.15 -9.49 16.31
C ALA A 240 18.14 -10.15 14.92
N ILE A 241 17.59 -11.37 14.81
CA ILE A 241 17.44 -12.06 13.52
C ILE A 241 16.54 -11.24 12.58
N ILE A 242 15.38 -10.78 13.06
CA ILE A 242 14.44 -10.00 12.23
C ILE A 242 15.07 -8.67 11.79
N GLU A 243 15.79 -7.98 12.66
CA GLU A 243 16.49 -6.74 12.32
C GLU A 243 17.57 -6.98 11.26
N THR A 244 18.32 -8.08 11.33
CA THR A 244 19.29 -8.48 10.32
C THR A 244 18.63 -8.77 8.97
N GLU A 245 17.55 -9.54 8.95
CA GLU A 245 16.82 -9.86 7.72
C GLU A 245 16.21 -8.60 7.07
N MET A 246 15.70 -7.68 7.88
CA MET A 246 15.20 -6.39 7.39
C MET A 246 16.31 -5.53 6.77
N ALA A 247 17.52 -5.57 7.33
CA ALA A 247 18.67 -4.87 6.77
C ALA A 247 19.13 -5.49 5.44
N LEU A 248 19.20 -6.81 5.34
CA LEU A 248 19.53 -7.53 4.10
C LEU A 248 18.53 -7.22 2.98
N ILE A 249 17.24 -7.24 3.28
CA ILE A 249 16.21 -6.88 2.29
C ILE A 249 16.35 -5.41 1.85
N SER A 250 16.64 -4.50 2.78
CA SER A 250 16.84 -3.09 2.45
C SER A 250 18.02 -2.87 1.52
N GLU A 251 19.14 -3.53 1.79
CA GLU A 251 20.33 -3.47 0.94
C GLU A 251 20.06 -4.08 -0.44
N ARG A 252 19.36 -5.22 -0.50
CA ARG A 252 18.95 -5.82 -1.77
C ARG A 252 18.04 -4.89 -2.58
N MET A 253 17.09 -4.24 -1.95
CA MET A 253 16.19 -3.26 -2.60
C MET A 253 16.98 -2.07 -3.10
N LYS A 254 17.93 -1.53 -2.32
CA LYS A 254 18.80 -0.44 -2.72
C LYS A 254 19.59 -0.80 -3.99
N GLY A 255 20.21 -1.99 -4.03
CA GLY A 255 20.93 -2.48 -5.21
C GLY A 255 20.03 -2.57 -6.45
N LEU A 256 18.82 -3.14 -6.32
CA LEU A 256 17.88 -3.28 -7.43
C LEU A 256 17.32 -1.95 -7.93
N MET A 257 17.22 -0.94 -7.06
CA MET A 257 16.66 0.38 -7.39
C MET A 257 17.74 1.42 -7.73
N ARG A 258 18.99 1.03 -7.88
CA ARG A 258 20.13 1.94 -8.12
C ARG A 258 19.93 2.84 -9.34
N SER A 259 19.32 2.35 -10.40
CA SER A 259 18.99 3.13 -11.60
C SER A 259 17.95 4.23 -11.37
N TYR A 260 17.29 4.23 -10.20
CA TYR A 260 16.25 5.17 -9.83
C TYR A 260 16.61 6.01 -8.59
N GLU A 261 17.91 6.11 -8.28
CA GLU A 261 18.42 6.82 -7.10
C GLU A 261 17.93 8.28 -7.07
N GLU A 262 18.02 8.98 -8.20
CA GLU A 262 17.52 10.36 -8.33
C GLU A 262 15.99 10.46 -8.03
N THR A 263 15.21 9.46 -8.44
CA THR A 263 13.78 9.43 -8.12
C THR A 263 13.55 9.18 -6.63
N LEU A 264 14.34 8.29 -6.02
CA LEU A 264 14.28 8.03 -4.58
C LEU A 264 14.63 9.27 -3.75
N GLU A 265 15.67 10.02 -4.13
CA GLU A 265 16.05 11.29 -3.50
C GLU A 265 14.93 12.35 -3.60
N ARG A 266 14.32 12.48 -4.78
CA ARG A 266 13.18 13.40 -4.96
C ARG A 266 11.96 12.99 -4.10
N LEU A 267 11.74 11.69 -3.90
CA LEU A 267 10.68 11.19 -3.02
C LEU A 267 11.02 11.44 -1.55
N ASP A 268 12.28 11.25 -1.13
CA ASP A 268 12.76 11.49 0.24
C ASP A 268 12.63 12.96 0.66
N ALA A 269 12.73 13.88 -0.29
CA ALA A 269 12.51 15.31 -0.04
C ALA A 269 11.08 15.65 0.42
N VAL A 270 10.10 14.75 0.26
CA VAL A 270 8.71 14.96 0.70
C VAL A 270 8.59 14.74 2.21
N PRO A 271 8.06 15.69 2.99
CA PRO A 271 7.90 15.52 4.43
C PRO A 271 7.20 14.21 4.80
N GLY A 272 7.83 13.45 5.69
CA GLY A 272 7.34 12.16 6.18
C GLY A 272 7.75 10.97 5.33
N ILE A 273 8.51 11.17 4.28
CA ILE A 273 9.17 10.11 3.51
C ILE A 273 10.63 10.06 3.93
N ASN A 274 11.17 8.87 4.04
CA ASN A 274 12.58 8.55 4.16
C ASN A 274 12.94 7.51 3.09
N GLU A 275 14.21 7.19 2.92
CA GLU A 275 14.70 6.23 1.92
C GLU A 275 13.85 4.94 1.89
N VAL A 276 13.56 4.36 3.06
CA VAL A 276 12.77 3.12 3.17
C VAL A 276 11.33 3.31 2.66
N SER A 277 10.69 4.40 3.02
CA SER A 277 9.33 4.71 2.57
C SER A 277 9.30 5.02 1.07
N ALA A 278 10.34 5.70 0.55
CA ALA A 278 10.51 5.95 -0.88
C ALA A 278 10.64 4.63 -1.66
N GLN A 279 11.45 3.69 -1.18
CA GLN A 279 11.57 2.34 -1.74
C GLN A 279 10.22 1.60 -1.73
N TYR A 280 9.45 1.66 -0.64
CA TYR A 280 8.11 1.07 -0.58
C TYR A 280 7.15 1.69 -1.59
N VAL A 281 7.15 3.01 -1.71
CA VAL A 281 6.31 3.72 -2.69
C VAL A 281 6.69 3.29 -4.10
N LEU A 282 7.98 3.31 -4.44
CA LEU A 282 8.46 2.96 -5.76
C LEU A 282 8.19 1.49 -6.10
N SER A 283 8.32 0.58 -5.13
CA SER A 283 8.01 -0.84 -5.31
C SER A 283 6.52 -1.11 -5.59
N GLU A 284 5.62 -0.33 -5.01
CA GLU A 284 4.19 -0.49 -5.25
C GLU A 284 3.69 0.22 -6.52
N LEU A 285 4.33 1.31 -6.91
CA LEU A 285 3.90 2.13 -8.04
C LEU A 285 4.64 1.83 -9.35
N GLY A 286 5.89 1.40 -9.25
CA GLY A 286 6.82 1.39 -10.37
C GLY A 286 7.37 2.79 -10.68
N PRO A 287 8.42 2.87 -11.52
CA PRO A 287 9.13 4.12 -11.79
C PRO A 287 8.50 4.98 -12.89
N THR A 288 7.52 4.49 -13.64
CA THR A 288 6.98 5.19 -14.82
C THR A 288 5.53 5.64 -14.69
N LEU A 289 4.73 4.97 -13.86
CA LEU A 289 3.28 5.21 -13.74
C LEU A 289 2.52 5.23 -15.07
N LYS A 290 3.00 4.48 -16.09
CA LYS A 290 2.41 4.48 -17.44
C LYS A 290 0.94 4.06 -17.46
N ASP A 291 0.54 3.16 -16.57
CA ASP A 291 -0.80 2.60 -16.48
C ASP A 291 -1.83 3.52 -15.80
N PHE A 292 -1.38 4.66 -15.30
CA PHE A 292 -2.24 5.64 -14.66
C PHE A 292 -2.34 6.92 -15.49
N ALA A 293 -3.51 7.16 -16.06
CA ALA A 293 -3.78 8.36 -16.88
C ALA A 293 -3.50 9.65 -16.10
N ASN A 294 -3.87 9.70 -14.81
CA ASN A 294 -3.69 10.87 -13.96
C ASN A 294 -3.63 10.50 -12.48
N SER A 295 -3.27 11.48 -11.64
CA SER A 295 -3.16 11.29 -10.20
C SER A 295 -4.48 10.93 -9.50
N GLY A 296 -5.63 11.24 -10.10
CA GLY A 296 -6.95 10.85 -9.59
C GLY A 296 -7.21 9.35 -9.79
N ALA A 297 -6.84 8.80 -10.95
CA ALA A 297 -6.90 7.37 -11.24
C ALA A 297 -6.03 6.58 -10.26
N LEU A 298 -4.78 7.03 -10.02
CA LEU A 298 -3.88 6.44 -9.03
C LEU A 298 -4.47 6.49 -7.62
N ALA A 299 -5.03 7.63 -7.19
CA ALA A 299 -5.60 7.78 -5.86
C ALA A 299 -6.86 6.90 -5.67
N SER A 300 -7.65 6.70 -6.72
CA SER A 300 -8.78 5.77 -6.73
C SER A 300 -8.31 4.33 -6.60
N TRP A 301 -7.32 3.93 -7.38
CA TRP A 301 -6.71 2.60 -7.32
C TRP A 301 -6.12 2.30 -5.92
N ALA A 302 -5.42 3.26 -5.33
CA ALA A 302 -4.86 3.16 -3.98
C ALA A 302 -5.94 3.16 -2.88
N GLY A 303 -7.23 3.38 -3.21
CA GLY A 303 -8.33 3.43 -2.23
C GLY A 303 -8.29 4.66 -1.32
N LEU A 304 -7.66 5.75 -1.75
CA LEU A 304 -7.59 7.01 -1.01
C LEU A 304 -8.69 8.01 -1.40
N CYS A 305 -9.43 7.73 -2.48
CA CYS A 305 -10.59 8.54 -2.86
C CYS A 305 -11.82 8.19 -2.00
N PRO A 306 -12.70 9.16 -1.72
CA PRO A 306 -14.01 8.88 -1.17
C PRO A 306 -14.79 7.96 -2.11
N GLY A 307 -15.57 7.03 -1.57
CA GLY A 307 -16.53 6.26 -2.37
C GLY A 307 -17.64 7.16 -2.91
N ASN A 308 -18.10 6.85 -4.12
CA ASN A 308 -19.27 7.46 -4.72
C ASN A 308 -20.38 6.41 -4.79
N ASN A 309 -21.09 6.22 -3.68
CA ASN A 309 -22.25 5.35 -3.63
C ASN A 309 -23.49 6.25 -3.63
N GLU A 310 -24.02 6.48 -4.82
CA GLU A 310 -25.18 7.31 -5.08
C GLU A 310 -26.23 6.47 -5.81
N SER A 311 -27.50 6.60 -5.43
CA SER A 311 -28.63 5.94 -6.08
C SER A 311 -29.79 6.91 -6.11
N ALA A 312 -30.36 7.12 -7.29
CA ALA A 312 -31.50 8.05 -7.54
C ALA A 312 -31.25 9.47 -6.96
N GLY A 313 -30.04 10.03 -7.20
CA GLY A 313 -29.66 11.38 -6.73
C GLY A 313 -29.38 11.47 -5.22
N LYS A 314 -29.55 10.39 -4.46
CA LYS A 314 -29.28 10.37 -3.02
C LYS A 314 -27.92 9.69 -2.72
N ARG A 315 -27.02 10.44 -2.10
CA ARG A 315 -25.70 9.93 -1.67
C ARG A 315 -25.86 8.98 -0.48
N LYS A 316 -25.69 7.66 -0.71
CA LYS A 316 -25.79 6.62 0.34
C LYS A 316 -24.55 6.55 1.23
N SER A 317 -23.35 6.70 0.67
CA SER A 317 -22.10 6.65 1.44
C SER A 317 -20.95 7.33 0.71
N GLY A 318 -20.17 8.13 1.44
CA GLY A 318 -18.89 8.70 0.99
C GLY A 318 -17.67 7.99 1.64
N LYS A 319 -17.85 6.80 2.25
CA LYS A 319 -16.75 6.04 2.83
C LYS A 319 -15.83 5.56 1.71
N SER A 320 -14.52 5.73 1.87
CA SER A 320 -13.56 5.10 0.96
C SER A 320 -13.74 3.58 0.99
N PRO A 321 -13.50 2.88 -0.15
CA PRO A 321 -13.64 1.43 -0.20
C PRO A 321 -12.87 0.74 0.93
N VAL A 322 -13.52 -0.23 1.60
CA VAL A 322 -12.90 -1.06 2.65
C VAL A 322 -12.02 -2.11 1.95
N ARG A 323 -10.99 -1.65 1.26
CA ARG A 323 -10.01 -2.50 0.60
C ARG A 323 -8.71 -2.43 1.38
N LYS A 324 -8.19 -3.60 1.80
CA LYS A 324 -6.84 -3.69 2.36
C LYS A 324 -5.85 -3.50 1.20
N HIS A 325 -5.51 -2.27 0.88
CA HIS A 325 -4.52 -1.95 -0.14
C HIS A 325 -3.20 -1.62 0.52
N VAL A 326 -2.10 -2.29 0.12
CA VAL A 326 -0.78 -2.11 0.74
C VAL A 326 -0.33 -0.66 0.64
N LEU A 327 -0.43 -0.05 -0.54
CA LEU A 327 -0.06 1.36 -0.74
C LEU A 327 -0.88 2.31 0.15
N LYS A 328 -2.17 2.05 0.38
CA LYS A 328 -2.98 2.86 1.29
C LYS A 328 -2.41 2.90 2.71
N ALA A 329 -1.96 1.74 3.22
CA ALA A 329 -1.37 1.66 4.54
C ALA A 329 -0.05 2.44 4.61
N ILE A 330 0.82 2.28 3.61
CA ILE A 330 2.08 3.01 3.48
C ILE A 330 1.82 4.53 3.45
N MET A 331 0.89 4.98 2.61
CA MET A 331 0.55 6.39 2.48
C MET A 331 -0.02 7.02 3.76
N ILE A 332 -0.75 6.23 4.56
CA ILE A 332 -1.26 6.69 5.86
C ILE A 332 -0.12 6.84 6.87
N GLU A 333 0.85 5.91 6.88
CA GLU A 333 2.05 6.01 7.74
C GLU A 333 2.89 7.23 7.36
N ILE A 334 3.15 7.44 6.08
CA ILE A 334 3.82 8.64 5.54
C ILE A 334 3.07 9.91 5.96
N ALA A 335 1.75 9.92 5.82
CA ALA A 335 0.95 11.08 6.20
C ALA A 335 1.04 11.39 7.70
N TRP A 336 1.06 10.37 8.58
CA TRP A 336 1.30 10.56 10.00
C TRP A 336 2.69 11.12 10.31
N ALA A 337 3.73 10.69 9.61
CA ALA A 337 5.07 11.25 9.74
C ALA A 337 5.10 12.71 9.25
N ALA A 338 4.51 13.00 8.10
CA ALA A 338 4.44 14.33 7.52
C ALA A 338 3.75 15.35 8.44
N VAL A 339 2.66 14.98 9.10
CA VAL A 339 1.96 15.91 10.01
C VAL A 339 2.68 16.14 11.34
N LYS A 340 3.65 15.28 11.70
CA LYS A 340 4.54 15.51 12.85
C LYS A 340 5.67 16.50 12.52
N THR A 341 6.03 16.64 11.26
CA THR A 341 7.07 17.57 10.81
C THR A 341 6.56 19.02 10.97
N LYS A 342 7.28 19.80 11.78
CA LYS A 342 6.91 21.19 12.09
C LYS A 342 7.11 22.09 10.85
N ARG A 343 6.38 23.20 10.79
CA ARG A 343 6.48 24.27 9.75
C ARG A 343 6.21 23.79 8.32
N THR A 344 5.41 22.72 8.16
CA THR A 344 5.07 22.16 6.84
C THR A 344 3.62 22.43 6.45
N TYR A 345 3.38 22.51 5.14
CA TYR A 345 2.05 22.60 4.54
C TYR A 345 1.13 21.45 4.98
N TYR A 346 1.66 20.19 5.04
CA TYR A 346 0.84 19.04 5.40
C TYR A 346 0.37 19.10 6.84
N ARG A 347 1.21 19.60 7.77
CA ARG A 347 0.83 19.79 9.17
C ARG A 347 -0.28 20.84 9.31
N ASP A 348 -0.13 22.03 8.74
CA ASP A 348 -1.15 23.09 8.79
C ASP A 348 -2.46 22.60 8.17
N LYS A 349 -2.38 21.98 6.99
CA LYS A 349 -3.54 21.42 6.28
C LYS A 349 -4.26 20.36 7.10
N TYR A 350 -3.54 19.48 7.79
CA TYR A 350 -4.13 18.46 8.64
C TYR A 350 -4.95 19.08 9.78
N TYR A 351 -4.39 20.03 10.52
CA TYR A 351 -5.09 20.65 11.65
C TYR A 351 -6.36 21.39 11.19
N ARG A 352 -6.31 22.07 10.06
CA ARG A 352 -7.52 22.71 9.46
C ARG A 352 -8.58 21.69 9.04
N LEU A 353 -8.18 20.53 8.55
CA LEU A 353 -9.12 19.48 8.18
C LEU A 353 -9.65 18.70 9.39
N ARG A 354 -8.81 18.52 10.42
CA ARG A 354 -9.15 17.74 11.61
C ARG A 354 -10.34 18.32 12.36
N SER A 355 -10.44 19.65 12.50
CA SER A 355 -11.56 20.31 13.15
C SER A 355 -12.91 20.00 12.50
N ARG A 356 -12.95 19.86 11.16
CA ARG A 356 -14.17 19.62 10.39
C ARG A 356 -14.46 18.14 10.13
N LEU A 357 -13.43 17.35 9.84
CA LEU A 357 -13.58 15.96 9.36
C LEU A 357 -13.28 14.89 10.42
N GLY A 358 -12.69 15.31 11.55
CA GLY A 358 -12.09 14.41 12.52
C GLY A 358 -10.72 13.84 12.08
N PRO A 359 -9.93 13.26 13.02
CA PRO A 359 -8.54 12.88 12.78
C PRO A 359 -8.39 11.80 11.69
N ARG A 360 -9.25 10.77 11.70
CA ARG A 360 -9.15 9.64 10.76
C ARG A 360 -9.40 10.05 9.31
N LYS A 361 -10.38 10.92 9.05
CA LYS A 361 -10.66 11.38 7.68
C LYS A 361 -9.64 12.43 7.22
N ALA A 362 -9.19 13.28 8.14
CA ALA A 362 -8.17 14.29 7.86
C ALA A 362 -6.85 13.65 7.41
N ILE A 363 -6.38 12.60 8.10
CA ILE A 363 -5.13 11.93 7.70
C ILE A 363 -5.22 11.24 6.33
N VAL A 364 -6.36 10.64 5.99
CA VAL A 364 -6.58 10.06 4.65
C VAL A 364 -6.56 11.15 3.58
N ALA A 365 -7.10 12.35 3.87
CA ALA A 365 -7.04 13.48 2.93
C ALA A 365 -5.60 14.01 2.75
N ILE A 366 -4.76 13.96 3.78
CA ILE A 366 -3.31 14.27 3.66
C ILE A 366 -2.62 13.21 2.83
N ALA A 367 -2.82 11.90 3.12
CA ALA A 367 -2.28 10.80 2.34
C ALA A 367 -2.63 10.92 0.85
N HIS A 368 -3.87 11.26 0.52
CA HIS A 368 -4.30 11.53 -0.85
C HIS A 368 -3.51 12.68 -1.50
N ARG A 369 -3.24 13.78 -0.77
CA ARG A 369 -2.47 14.92 -1.29
C ARG A 369 -1.02 14.56 -1.51
N ILE A 370 -0.40 13.85 -0.58
CA ILE A 370 0.96 13.34 -0.73
C ILE A 370 1.03 12.44 -1.96
N LEU A 371 0.12 11.50 -2.13
CA LEU A 371 0.10 10.61 -3.30
C LEU A 371 0.03 11.38 -4.63
N LYS A 372 -0.70 12.50 -4.68
CA LYS A 372 -0.70 13.37 -5.87
C LYS A 372 0.65 14.04 -6.13
N ALA A 373 1.36 14.46 -5.09
CA ALA A 373 2.72 14.97 -5.24
C ALA A 373 3.68 13.89 -5.72
N LEU A 374 3.59 12.67 -5.15
CA LEU A 374 4.40 11.53 -5.60
C LEU A 374 4.14 11.17 -7.06
N PHE A 375 2.88 11.29 -7.53
CA PHE A 375 2.55 11.10 -8.94
C PHE A 375 3.30 12.08 -9.84
N ALA A 376 3.36 13.37 -9.48
CA ALA A 376 4.08 14.38 -10.24
C ALA A 376 5.60 14.13 -10.24
N ILE A 377 6.16 13.76 -9.08
CA ILE A 377 7.57 13.42 -8.95
C ILE A 377 7.94 12.23 -9.83
N ILE A 378 7.18 11.11 -9.73
CA ILE A 378 7.52 9.87 -10.45
C ILE A 378 7.25 10.02 -11.95
N LYS A 379 6.08 10.56 -12.34
CA LYS A 379 5.66 10.59 -13.75
C LYS A 379 6.31 11.71 -14.55
N HIS A 380 6.54 12.87 -13.93
CA HIS A 380 7.02 14.06 -14.61
C HIS A 380 8.42 14.50 -14.18
N GLY A 381 9.05 13.79 -13.23
CA GLY A 381 10.37 14.16 -12.73
C GLY A 381 10.41 15.48 -11.94
N GLU A 382 9.24 15.93 -11.44
CA GLU A 382 9.18 17.18 -10.68
C GLU A 382 9.89 17.04 -9.33
N SER A 383 10.48 18.14 -8.85
CA SER A 383 11.02 18.21 -7.49
C SER A 383 9.96 18.68 -6.50
N TYR A 384 9.96 18.12 -5.30
CA TYR A 384 9.07 18.58 -4.24
C TYR A 384 9.41 20.00 -3.81
N ARG A 385 8.39 20.83 -3.67
CA ARG A 385 8.51 22.18 -3.12
C ARG A 385 7.63 22.31 -1.88
N GLU A 386 8.25 22.54 -0.73
CA GLU A 386 7.53 22.82 0.50
C GLU A 386 6.87 24.20 0.44
N LEU A 387 5.58 24.24 0.71
CA LEU A 387 4.79 25.47 0.65
C LEU A 387 4.78 26.24 1.98
N GLY A 388 5.16 25.59 3.07
CA GLY A 388 5.18 26.14 4.42
C GLY A 388 3.82 26.24 5.10
N GLU A 389 3.84 26.51 6.39
CA GLU A 389 2.65 26.57 7.26
C GLU A 389 1.73 27.76 6.96
N ASP A 390 2.28 28.86 6.45
CA ASP A 390 1.51 30.09 6.17
C ASP A 390 0.82 30.09 4.80
N TYR A 391 1.15 29.14 3.94
CA TYR A 391 0.63 29.09 2.58
C TYR A 391 -0.89 29.19 2.50
N LEU A 392 -1.59 28.39 3.32
CA LEU A 392 -3.06 28.36 3.30
C LEU A 392 -3.67 29.65 3.90
N THR A 393 -3.04 30.23 4.91
CA THR A 393 -3.44 31.51 5.49
C THR A 393 -3.34 32.60 4.43
N ASN A 394 -2.20 32.70 3.75
CA ASN A 394 -1.95 33.69 2.72
C ASN A 394 -2.85 33.50 1.49
N LYS A 395 -3.06 32.25 1.06
CA LYS A 395 -3.98 31.92 -0.02
C LYS A 395 -5.43 32.31 0.32
N ASN A 396 -5.89 32.01 1.53
CA ASN A 396 -7.23 32.37 1.98
C ASN A 396 -7.40 33.88 2.11
N LYS A 397 -6.37 34.61 2.62
CA LYS A 397 -6.35 36.08 2.69
C LYS A 397 -6.50 36.69 1.30
N LYS A 398 -5.68 36.25 0.32
CA LYS A 398 -5.76 36.70 -1.08
C LYS A 398 -7.15 36.44 -1.68
N SER A 399 -7.71 35.24 -1.46
CA SER A 399 -9.04 34.89 -1.97
C SER A 399 -10.15 35.76 -1.35
N ARG A 400 -10.12 35.98 -0.02
CA ARG A 400 -11.07 36.85 0.68
C ARG A 400 -10.98 38.29 0.20
N VAL A 401 -9.77 38.83 0.05
CA VAL A 401 -9.55 40.19 -0.50
C VAL A 401 -10.12 40.30 -1.92
N SER A 402 -9.89 39.31 -2.77
CA SER A 402 -10.46 39.30 -4.13
C SER A 402 -11.99 39.30 -4.13
N ILE A 403 -12.63 38.51 -3.25
CA ILE A 403 -14.10 38.49 -3.10
C ILE A 403 -14.61 39.85 -2.60
N LEU A 404 -13.98 40.41 -1.58
CA LEU A 404 -14.35 41.72 -1.03
C LEU A 404 -14.21 42.83 -2.07
N ARG A 405 -13.14 42.82 -2.87
CA ARG A 405 -12.98 43.78 -3.99
C ARG A 405 -14.11 43.68 -5.01
N LYS A 406 -14.51 42.48 -5.37
CA LYS A 406 -15.65 42.27 -6.29
C LYS A 406 -16.96 42.77 -5.69
N GLN A 407 -17.19 42.56 -4.40
CA GLN A 407 -18.39 43.03 -3.70
C GLN A 407 -18.39 44.57 -3.57
N ALA A 408 -17.27 45.14 -3.17
CA ALA A 408 -17.12 46.61 -3.08
C ALA A 408 -17.37 47.30 -4.44
N LYS A 409 -16.80 46.79 -5.52
CA LYS A 409 -17.07 47.33 -6.89
C LYS A 409 -18.52 47.24 -7.28
N LYS A 410 -19.27 46.20 -6.92
CA LYS A 410 -20.72 46.08 -7.17
C LYS A 410 -21.53 47.15 -6.44
N LEU A 411 -21.01 47.66 -5.31
CA LEU A 411 -21.63 48.69 -4.49
C LEU A 411 -21.09 50.10 -4.79
N GLY A 412 -20.17 50.26 -5.80
CA GLY A 412 -19.59 51.54 -6.15
C GLY A 412 -18.38 51.95 -5.27
N TYR A 413 -17.78 51.02 -4.50
CA TYR A 413 -16.62 51.30 -3.64
C TYR A 413 -15.36 50.59 -4.11
N ASP A 414 -14.19 51.19 -3.85
CA ASP A 414 -12.89 50.52 -4.01
C ASP A 414 -12.31 50.10 -2.66
N LEU A 415 -11.79 48.88 -2.60
CA LEU A 415 -11.12 48.34 -1.44
C LEU A 415 -9.61 48.67 -1.51
N VAL A 416 -9.15 49.56 -0.65
CA VAL A 416 -7.74 49.93 -0.51
C VAL A 416 -7.12 49.29 0.75
N PRO A 417 -5.81 48.91 0.73
CA PRO A 417 -5.12 48.48 1.94
C PRO A 417 -5.09 49.57 3.02
N ALA A 418 -5.31 49.24 4.27
CA ALA A 418 -5.06 50.14 5.36
C ALA A 418 -3.55 50.45 5.44
N THR A 419 -3.19 51.69 5.67
CA THR A 419 -1.81 52.10 5.97
C THR A 419 -1.37 51.40 7.26
N PRO A 420 -0.16 50.83 7.31
CA PRO A 420 0.38 50.30 8.57
C PRO A 420 0.48 51.44 9.58
N THR A 421 -0.18 51.32 10.70
CA THR A 421 0.04 52.16 11.88
C THR A 421 1.30 51.74 12.60
#